data_e100b0d74ea535a71c263589b793b572
#
_entry.id   e100b0d74ea535a71c263589b793b572
#
_cell.length_a   1.000
_cell.length_b   1.000
_cell.length_c   1.000
_cell.angle_alpha   90.00
_cell.angle_beta   90.00
_cell.angle_gamma   90.00
#
_symmetry.space_group_name_H-M   'P 1'
#
loop_
_entity.id
_entity.type
_entity.pdbx_description
1 polymer ?
#
loop_
_entity_poly.entity_id
_entity_poly.type
_entity_poly.pdbx_seq_one_letter_code
_entity_poly.pdbx_strand_id
1 'polypeptide(L)'
;MELVVKWNLSDACANAILQFSRKICCEDIILPSSIKQGRQFLDKMVVPHLHFEKTTIMTYQDKEYSLYHRPIFDGIKELLTNPNIIEHCVFNFTPLYCEGERIYGEQYNSGWWEDVQRTIPSSAKVLSIILYSDATTCDHLGKSSEHPVYLTLGNIPTWHRNRPDAKVLLSYLPRLKSSNTSKKRSPSFQSAKQHLYQYALDILTRPLLDYQHCGFDLQTDNVSL
;
A
#
# COMPACT_ATOMS: atom_id res chain seq x y z
N MET A 1 0.81 6.48 21.97
CA MET A 1 0.85 7.03 20.57
C MET A 1 -0.33 6.53 19.75
N GLU A 2 -0.74 5.28 19.84
CA GLU A 2 -1.89 4.72 19.10
C GLU A 2 -3.16 5.56 19.24
N LEU A 3 -3.57 5.92 20.47
CA LEU A 3 -4.74 6.79 20.71
C LEU A 3 -4.64 8.13 19.99
N VAL A 4 -3.45 8.74 19.95
CA VAL A 4 -3.24 10.04 19.31
C VAL A 4 -3.44 9.95 17.80
N VAL A 5 -2.93 8.89 17.17
CA VAL A 5 -3.05 8.66 15.72
C VAL A 5 -4.46 8.22 15.37
N LYS A 6 -5.02 7.23 16.07
CA LYS A 6 -6.34 6.67 15.81
C LYS A 6 -7.46 7.71 15.92
N TRP A 7 -7.37 8.62 16.89
CA TRP A 7 -8.40 9.62 17.16
C TRP A 7 -8.03 11.03 16.69
N ASN A 8 -6.92 11.16 15.94
CA ASN A 8 -6.41 12.43 15.42
C ASN A 8 -6.41 13.57 16.47
N LEU A 9 -5.90 13.25 17.66
CA LEU A 9 -5.92 14.19 18.78
C LEU A 9 -4.97 15.36 18.53
N SER A 10 -5.40 16.56 18.89
CA SER A 10 -4.52 17.73 18.89
C SER A 10 -3.33 17.54 19.86
N ASP A 11 -2.20 18.17 19.57
CA ASP A 11 -1.01 18.08 20.41
C ASP A 11 -1.28 18.54 21.87
N ALA A 12 -2.15 19.53 22.05
CA ALA A 12 -2.57 19.98 23.37
C ALA A 12 -3.33 18.90 24.12
N CYS A 13 -4.32 18.27 23.49
CA CYS A 13 -5.09 17.17 24.07
C CYS A 13 -4.21 15.96 24.36
N ALA A 14 -3.35 15.58 23.44
CA ALA A 14 -2.44 14.46 23.60
C ALA A 14 -1.41 14.67 24.72
N ASN A 15 -0.89 15.90 24.89
CA ASN A 15 -0.01 16.24 26.02
C ASN A 15 -0.77 16.23 27.37
N ALA A 16 -2.04 16.66 27.40
CA ALA A 16 -2.85 16.56 28.59
C ALA A 16 -3.08 15.10 29.02
N ILE A 17 -3.36 14.22 28.06
CA ILE A 17 -3.46 12.77 28.30
C ILE A 17 -2.15 12.20 28.84
N LEU A 18 -1.00 12.57 28.27
CA LEU A 18 0.31 12.14 28.77
C LEU A 18 0.55 12.60 30.22
N GLN A 19 0.19 13.84 30.54
CA GLN A 19 0.31 14.34 31.91
C GLN A 19 -0.61 13.58 32.89
N PHE A 20 -1.83 13.29 32.48
CA PHE A 20 -2.78 12.50 33.23
C PHE A 20 -2.26 11.06 33.45
N SER A 21 -1.78 10.41 32.41
CA SER A 21 -1.22 9.06 32.46
C SER A 21 -0.04 8.97 33.45
N ARG A 22 0.85 9.98 33.47
CA ARG A 22 1.97 10.02 34.44
C ARG A 22 1.54 10.13 35.89
N LYS A 23 0.38 10.72 36.18
CA LYS A 23 -0.16 10.83 37.52
C LYS A 23 -0.75 9.51 38.05
N ILE A 24 -1.15 8.62 37.12
CA ILE A 24 -1.84 7.37 37.44
C ILE A 24 -0.92 6.16 37.28
N CYS A 25 0.01 6.18 36.31
CA CYS A 25 0.92 5.06 36.09
C CYS A 25 1.98 4.96 37.20
N CYS A 26 2.21 3.75 37.67
CA CYS A 26 3.31 3.41 38.57
C CYS A 26 4.67 3.73 37.92
N GLU A 27 5.70 3.92 38.75
CA GLU A 27 7.02 4.45 38.39
C GLU A 27 7.79 3.69 37.28
N ASP A 28 7.38 2.48 36.92
CA ASP A 28 8.10 1.62 35.97
C ASP A 28 7.79 1.90 34.48
N ILE A 29 6.87 2.83 34.16
CA ILE A 29 6.50 3.11 32.78
C ILE A 29 7.20 4.37 32.29
N ILE A 30 8.16 4.22 31.38
CA ILE A 30 8.86 5.34 30.73
C ILE A 30 7.96 5.94 29.67
N LEU A 31 7.29 7.05 29.99
CA LEU A 31 6.49 7.82 29.04
C LEU A 31 7.30 8.99 28.46
N PRO A 32 7.12 9.31 27.16
CA PRO A 32 7.81 10.45 26.55
C PRO A 32 7.39 11.77 27.24
N SER A 33 8.30 12.73 27.34
CA SER A 33 8.04 14.01 28.03
C SER A 33 6.97 14.85 27.34
N SER A 34 6.79 14.68 26.03
CA SER A 34 5.79 15.35 25.21
C SER A 34 5.39 14.49 23.99
N ILE A 35 4.29 14.83 23.35
CA ILE A 35 3.87 14.20 22.09
C ILE A 35 4.92 14.38 21.00
N LYS A 36 5.57 15.54 20.93
CA LYS A 36 6.68 15.79 19.99
C LYS A 36 7.81 14.78 20.19
N GLN A 37 8.22 14.53 21.41
CA GLN A 37 9.24 13.53 21.73
C GLN A 37 8.76 12.11 21.41
N GLY A 38 7.49 11.78 21.68
CA GLY A 38 6.91 10.51 21.31
C GLY A 38 6.91 10.27 19.80
N ARG A 39 6.58 11.29 18.99
CA ARG A 39 6.68 11.22 17.53
C ARG A 39 8.12 11.04 17.07
N GLN A 40 9.07 11.82 17.60
CA GLN A 40 10.48 11.64 17.27
C GLN A 40 11.02 10.25 17.62
N PHE A 41 10.51 9.63 18.66
CA PHE A 41 10.84 8.25 18.99
C PHE A 41 10.28 7.28 17.95
N LEU A 42 9.01 7.44 17.53
CA LEU A 42 8.41 6.63 16.46
C LEU A 42 9.15 6.81 15.12
N ASP A 43 9.52 8.06 14.79
CA ASP A 43 10.25 8.37 13.54
C ASP A 43 11.64 7.68 13.50
N LYS A 44 12.21 7.37 14.66
CA LYS A 44 13.49 6.64 14.77
C LYS A 44 13.33 5.13 14.82
N MET A 45 12.11 4.63 14.98
CA MET A 45 11.87 3.19 15.00
C MET A 45 12.07 2.64 13.59
N VAL A 46 13.07 1.80 13.42
CA VAL A 46 13.23 0.99 12.21
C VAL A 46 12.30 -0.21 12.37
N VAL A 47 11.18 -0.19 11.67
CA VAL A 47 10.30 -1.37 11.59
C VAL A 47 10.82 -2.23 10.45
N PRO A 48 11.31 -3.45 10.71
CA PRO A 48 11.68 -4.38 9.66
C PRO A 48 10.51 -4.50 8.68
N HIS A 49 10.79 -4.55 7.39
CA HIS A 49 9.80 -4.62 6.30
C HIS A 49 9.00 -3.33 5.97
N LEU A 50 9.17 -2.23 6.73
CA LEU A 50 8.60 -0.92 6.40
C LEU A 50 9.63 0.07 5.85
N HIS A 51 10.65 -0.43 5.16
CA HIS A 51 11.65 0.43 4.56
C HIS A 51 11.12 1.06 3.26
N PHE A 52 11.04 2.41 3.23
CA PHE A 52 10.75 3.17 2.02
C PHE A 52 12.04 3.68 1.38
N GLU A 53 12.21 3.39 0.12
CA GLU A 53 13.28 3.90 -0.72
C GLU A 53 12.86 5.22 -1.37
N LYS A 54 13.82 6.11 -1.57
CA LYS A 54 13.61 7.36 -2.30
C LYS A 54 14.30 7.28 -3.64
N THR A 55 13.53 7.28 -4.72
CA THR A 55 14.03 7.28 -6.10
C THR A 55 13.67 8.59 -6.79
N THR A 56 14.65 9.35 -7.26
CA THR A 56 14.41 10.55 -8.08
C THR A 56 13.92 10.11 -9.46
N ILE A 57 12.72 10.57 -9.86
CA ILE A 57 12.07 10.19 -11.11
C ILE A 57 12.40 11.17 -12.22
N MET A 58 12.25 12.46 -11.96
CA MET A 58 12.48 13.51 -12.95
C MET A 58 12.79 14.86 -12.32
N THR A 59 13.43 15.72 -13.10
CA THR A 59 13.57 17.14 -12.79
C THR A 59 12.65 17.94 -13.73
N TYR A 60 11.86 18.83 -13.18
CA TYR A 60 10.97 19.72 -13.94
C TYR A 60 11.04 21.13 -13.38
N GLN A 61 11.45 22.11 -14.21
CA GLN A 61 11.65 23.51 -13.82
C GLN A 61 12.57 23.64 -12.59
N ASP A 62 13.77 23.05 -12.65
CA ASP A 62 14.81 23.03 -11.63
C ASP A 62 14.38 22.42 -10.28
N LYS A 63 13.27 21.68 -10.26
CA LYS A 63 12.79 20.97 -9.09
C LYS A 63 12.81 19.47 -9.33
N GLU A 64 13.43 18.75 -8.40
CA GLU A 64 13.43 17.29 -8.38
C GLU A 64 12.10 16.74 -7.83
N TYR A 65 11.62 15.69 -8.50
CA TYR A 65 10.46 14.89 -8.08
C TYR A 65 10.90 13.48 -7.79
N SER A 66 10.64 13.03 -6.60
CA SER A 66 11.05 11.71 -6.12
C SER A 66 9.84 10.88 -5.74
N LEU A 67 9.94 9.58 -5.95
CA LEU A 67 9.02 8.56 -5.48
C LEU A 67 9.55 7.99 -4.16
N TYR A 68 8.70 7.91 -3.18
CA TYR A 68 8.94 7.14 -1.96
C TYR A 68 8.17 5.84 -2.10
N HIS A 69 8.87 4.72 -2.17
CA HIS A 69 8.25 3.43 -2.44
C HIS A 69 8.91 2.29 -1.67
N ARG A 70 8.18 1.20 -1.56
CA ARG A 70 8.67 -0.09 -1.09
C ARG A 70 8.79 -1.05 -2.27
N PRO A 71 9.71 -2.04 -2.21
CA PRO A 71 9.72 -3.13 -3.17
C PRO A 71 8.36 -3.87 -3.19
N ILE A 72 7.82 -4.11 -4.38
CA ILE A 72 6.48 -4.73 -4.53
C ILE A 72 6.43 -6.13 -3.93
N PHE A 73 7.52 -6.90 -4.02
CA PHE A 73 7.61 -8.24 -3.44
C PHE A 73 7.57 -8.25 -1.92
N ASP A 74 8.11 -7.21 -1.26
CA ASP A 74 8.00 -7.07 0.20
C ASP A 74 6.54 -6.88 0.61
N GLY A 75 5.78 -6.08 -0.16
CA GLY A 75 4.35 -5.91 0.06
C GLY A 75 3.55 -7.21 -0.17
N ILE A 76 3.87 -7.97 -1.21
CA ILE A 76 3.27 -9.28 -1.47
C ILE A 76 3.57 -10.24 -0.33
N LYS A 77 4.85 -10.32 0.09
CA LYS A 77 5.27 -11.18 1.18
C LYS A 77 4.56 -10.83 2.49
N GLU A 78 4.43 -9.54 2.81
CA GLU A 78 3.71 -9.07 3.99
C GLU A 78 2.26 -9.58 4.01
N LEU A 79 1.54 -9.50 2.89
CA LEU A 79 0.18 -10.03 2.78
C LEU A 79 0.14 -11.56 2.95
N LEU A 80 1.04 -12.29 2.29
CA LEU A 80 1.02 -13.75 2.27
C LEU A 80 1.61 -14.38 3.54
N THR A 81 2.37 -13.64 4.35
CA THR A 81 2.84 -14.09 5.68
C THR A 81 1.86 -13.79 6.80
N ASN A 82 0.83 -12.98 6.55
CA ASN A 82 -0.20 -12.70 7.54
C ASN A 82 -1.16 -13.91 7.67
N PRO A 83 -1.19 -14.61 8.83
CA PRO A 83 -2.03 -15.80 9.00
C PRO A 83 -3.51 -15.53 8.74
N ASN A 84 -4.01 -14.36 9.15
CA ASN A 84 -5.41 -13.97 8.97
C ASN A 84 -5.78 -13.78 7.48
N ILE A 85 -4.80 -13.51 6.63
CA ILE A 85 -5.02 -13.31 5.20
C ILE A 85 -4.84 -14.62 4.45
N ILE A 86 -3.72 -15.33 4.68
CA ILE A 86 -3.39 -16.53 3.93
C ILE A 86 -4.43 -17.65 4.12
N GLU A 87 -5.02 -17.75 5.31
CA GLU A 87 -6.09 -18.71 5.61
C GLU A 87 -7.31 -18.56 4.67
N HIS A 88 -7.56 -17.33 4.21
CA HIS A 88 -8.71 -17.03 3.35
C HIS A 88 -8.35 -16.86 1.87
N CYS A 89 -7.06 -16.94 1.51
CA CYS A 89 -6.65 -16.81 0.12
C CYS A 89 -7.08 -18.02 -0.73
N VAL A 90 -7.62 -17.71 -1.90
CA VAL A 90 -8.01 -18.72 -2.90
C VAL A 90 -7.01 -18.67 -4.06
N PHE A 91 -6.32 -19.77 -4.31
CA PHE A 91 -5.29 -19.89 -5.34
C PHE A 91 -5.74 -20.68 -6.56
N ASN A 92 -6.80 -21.46 -6.44
CA ASN A 92 -7.30 -22.29 -7.51
C ASN A 92 -8.58 -21.68 -8.11
N PHE A 93 -8.77 -21.91 -9.41
CA PHE A 93 -10.04 -21.60 -10.05
C PHE A 93 -11.18 -22.31 -9.33
N THR A 94 -12.19 -21.55 -8.96
CA THR A 94 -13.35 -22.04 -8.20
C THR A 94 -14.62 -21.51 -8.85
N PRO A 95 -15.22 -22.25 -9.81
CA PRO A 95 -16.45 -21.79 -10.46
C PRO A 95 -17.61 -21.76 -9.48
N LEU A 96 -18.43 -20.73 -9.61
CA LEU A 96 -19.61 -20.53 -8.77
C LEU A 96 -20.89 -20.67 -9.61
N TYR A 97 -21.86 -21.44 -9.14
CA TYR A 97 -23.15 -21.67 -9.81
C TYR A 97 -24.30 -21.37 -8.86
N CYS A 98 -25.39 -20.81 -9.41
CA CYS A 98 -26.67 -20.68 -8.75
C CYS A 98 -27.78 -21.15 -9.71
N GLU A 99 -28.62 -22.06 -9.27
CA GLU A 99 -29.70 -22.64 -10.08
C GLU A 99 -29.27 -23.17 -11.45
N GLY A 100 -28.02 -23.66 -11.54
CA GLY A 100 -27.41 -24.18 -12.79
C GLY A 100 -26.76 -23.13 -13.67
N GLU A 101 -26.90 -21.84 -13.37
CA GLU A 101 -26.24 -20.75 -14.07
C GLU A 101 -24.91 -20.36 -13.42
N ARG A 102 -23.91 -20.03 -14.24
CA ARG A 102 -22.61 -19.61 -13.74
C ARG A 102 -22.66 -18.18 -13.21
N ILE A 103 -22.16 -17.97 -12.00
CA ILE A 103 -22.06 -16.66 -11.36
C ILE A 103 -20.61 -16.21 -11.30
N TYR A 104 -20.41 -14.91 -11.43
CA TYR A 104 -19.10 -14.25 -11.34
C TYR A 104 -19.11 -13.31 -10.13
N GLY A 105 -18.48 -13.71 -9.04
CA GLY A 105 -18.42 -12.91 -7.80
C GLY A 105 -17.00 -12.43 -7.48
N GLU A 106 -16.01 -13.27 -7.71
CA GLU A 106 -14.61 -13.01 -7.39
C GLU A 106 -13.72 -13.26 -8.60
N GLN A 107 -12.47 -12.77 -8.59
CA GLN A 107 -11.55 -12.97 -9.71
C GLN A 107 -11.26 -14.45 -9.96
N TYR A 108 -11.11 -15.25 -8.90
CA TYR A 108 -10.87 -16.70 -9.00
C TYR A 108 -12.10 -17.50 -9.46
N ASN A 109 -13.27 -16.87 -9.66
CA ASN A 109 -14.42 -17.46 -10.32
C ASN A 109 -14.47 -17.17 -11.83
N SER A 110 -13.58 -16.29 -12.34
CA SER A 110 -13.63 -15.80 -13.72
C SER A 110 -13.01 -16.77 -14.72
N GLY A 111 -13.44 -16.68 -15.99
CA GLY A 111 -12.83 -17.42 -17.09
C GLY A 111 -11.35 -17.04 -17.29
N TRP A 112 -10.99 -15.77 -17.07
CA TRP A 112 -9.60 -15.34 -17.13
C TRP A 112 -8.72 -16.15 -16.15
N TRP A 113 -9.17 -16.36 -14.91
CA TRP A 113 -8.42 -17.13 -13.94
C TRP A 113 -8.25 -18.59 -14.36
N GLU A 114 -9.33 -19.19 -14.87
CA GLU A 114 -9.30 -20.54 -15.41
C GLU A 114 -8.29 -20.69 -16.54
N ASP A 115 -8.28 -19.75 -17.49
CA ASP A 115 -7.37 -19.74 -18.63
C ASP A 115 -5.91 -19.58 -18.19
N VAL A 116 -5.61 -18.62 -17.29
CA VAL A 116 -4.26 -18.44 -16.76
C VAL A 116 -3.81 -19.69 -16.00
N GLN A 117 -4.67 -20.26 -15.16
CA GLN A 117 -4.31 -21.47 -14.41
C GLN A 117 -3.98 -22.66 -15.30
N ARG A 118 -4.57 -22.77 -16.49
CA ARG A 118 -4.26 -23.81 -17.49
C ARG A 118 -2.91 -23.60 -18.16
N THR A 119 -2.39 -22.39 -18.20
CA THR A 119 -1.11 -22.06 -18.85
C THR A 119 0.11 -22.21 -17.97
N ILE A 120 -0.07 -22.25 -16.65
CA ILE A 120 1.03 -22.38 -15.68
C ILE A 120 1.23 -23.84 -15.26
N PRO A 121 2.45 -24.21 -14.77
CA PRO A 121 2.70 -25.55 -14.20
C PRO A 121 1.72 -25.89 -13.07
N SER A 122 1.37 -27.16 -12.91
CA SER A 122 0.41 -27.62 -11.88
C SER A 122 0.84 -27.30 -10.43
N SER A 123 2.15 -27.19 -10.20
CA SER A 123 2.73 -26.77 -8.91
C SER A 123 2.64 -25.28 -8.66
N ALA A 124 2.49 -24.45 -9.72
CA ALA A 124 2.40 -23.01 -9.59
C ALA A 124 0.98 -22.55 -9.23
N LYS A 125 0.90 -21.36 -8.62
CA LYS A 125 -0.35 -20.74 -8.21
C LYS A 125 -0.51 -19.39 -8.88
N VAL A 126 -1.75 -19.05 -9.26
CA VAL A 126 -2.08 -17.72 -9.77
C VAL A 126 -2.11 -16.73 -8.60
N LEU A 127 -1.33 -15.66 -8.71
CA LEU A 127 -1.36 -14.55 -7.78
C LEU A 127 -1.84 -13.29 -8.51
N SER A 128 -3.05 -12.86 -8.23
CA SER A 128 -3.64 -11.67 -8.85
C SER A 128 -3.30 -10.44 -8.03
N ILE A 129 -2.51 -9.55 -8.61
CA ILE A 129 -2.07 -8.30 -7.97
C ILE A 129 -3.05 -7.19 -8.33
N ILE A 130 -3.57 -6.51 -7.30
CA ILE A 130 -4.42 -5.34 -7.45
C ILE A 130 -3.68 -4.13 -6.89
N LEU A 131 -3.42 -3.15 -7.75
CA LEU A 131 -2.92 -1.84 -7.34
C LEU A 131 -4.04 -0.82 -7.46
N TYR A 132 -4.21 0.02 -6.46
CA TYR A 132 -5.11 1.16 -6.54
C TYR A 132 -4.51 2.40 -5.93
N SER A 133 -4.88 3.55 -6.48
CA SER A 133 -4.46 4.85 -5.96
C SER A 133 -5.61 5.84 -6.07
N ASP A 134 -5.87 6.53 -4.97
CA ASP A 134 -6.85 7.61 -4.93
C ASP A 134 -6.29 8.80 -4.17
N ALA A 135 -6.77 10.00 -4.51
CA ALA A 135 -6.36 11.22 -3.84
C ALA A 135 -6.93 11.26 -2.42
N THR A 136 -6.06 11.31 -1.43
CA THR A 136 -6.44 11.45 -0.03
C THR A 136 -6.13 12.84 0.46
N THR A 137 -7.14 13.52 1.02
CA THR A 137 -6.97 14.85 1.62
C THR A 137 -6.24 14.72 2.96
N CYS A 138 -5.13 15.44 3.11
CA CYS A 138 -4.28 15.37 4.31
C CYS A 138 -4.56 16.49 5.31
N ASP A 139 -5.39 17.45 4.97
CA ASP A 139 -5.76 18.58 5.84
C ASP A 139 -7.26 18.87 5.82
N HIS A 140 -7.76 19.51 6.87
CA HIS A 140 -9.18 19.87 6.99
C HIS A 140 -9.64 20.92 5.98
N LEU A 141 -8.70 21.62 5.32
CA LEU A 141 -9.00 22.68 4.35
C LEU A 141 -8.95 22.20 2.91
N GLY A 142 -8.64 20.93 2.66
CA GLY A 142 -8.52 20.36 1.32
C GLY A 142 -7.35 20.91 0.49
N LYS A 143 -6.40 21.63 1.12
CA LYS A 143 -5.27 22.27 0.43
C LYS A 143 -4.13 21.29 0.16
N SER A 144 -4.00 20.26 0.99
CA SER A 144 -3.00 19.21 0.84
C SER A 144 -3.67 17.89 0.56
N SER A 145 -3.21 17.21 -0.47
CA SER A 145 -3.64 15.84 -0.77
C SER A 145 -2.45 15.03 -1.25
N GLU A 146 -2.43 13.78 -0.89
CA GLU A 146 -1.44 12.82 -1.32
C GLU A 146 -2.11 11.71 -2.16
N HIS A 147 -1.33 10.99 -2.94
CA HIS A 147 -1.81 9.90 -3.77
C HIS A 147 -1.11 8.60 -3.33
N PRO A 148 -1.58 7.94 -2.26
CA PRO A 148 -1.06 6.66 -1.86
C PRO A 148 -1.35 5.61 -2.94
N VAL A 149 -0.41 4.69 -3.14
CA VAL A 149 -0.60 3.47 -3.93
C VAL A 149 -0.66 2.31 -2.96
N TYR A 150 -1.77 1.60 -2.98
CA TYR A 150 -1.96 0.41 -2.18
C TYR A 150 -1.92 -0.84 -3.05
N LEU A 151 -1.35 -1.89 -2.47
CA LEU A 151 -1.34 -3.25 -2.98
C LEU A 151 -2.34 -4.09 -2.20
N THR A 152 -3.12 -4.89 -2.90
CA THR A 152 -3.87 -6.01 -2.35
C THR A 152 -3.87 -7.16 -3.34
N LEU A 153 -4.43 -8.30 -2.97
CA LEU A 153 -4.47 -9.49 -3.81
C LEU A 153 -5.91 -9.85 -4.19
N GLY A 154 -6.12 -10.20 -5.46
CA GLY A 154 -7.41 -10.72 -5.95
C GLY A 154 -7.73 -12.11 -5.43
N ASN A 155 -6.74 -12.79 -4.85
CA ASN A 155 -6.88 -14.06 -4.14
C ASN A 155 -7.67 -13.93 -2.81
N ILE A 156 -7.69 -12.72 -2.23
CA ILE A 156 -8.37 -12.44 -0.97
C ILE A 156 -9.86 -12.18 -1.29
N PRO A 157 -10.81 -12.87 -0.65
CA PRO A 157 -12.24 -12.62 -0.85
C PRO A 157 -12.61 -11.17 -0.54
N THR A 158 -13.57 -10.60 -1.26
CA THR A 158 -13.98 -9.18 -1.16
C THR A 158 -14.33 -8.75 0.26
N TRP A 159 -14.98 -9.61 1.04
CA TRP A 159 -15.37 -9.31 2.41
C TRP A 159 -14.15 -9.10 3.34
N HIS A 160 -13.01 -9.74 3.04
CA HIS A 160 -11.75 -9.58 3.78
C HIS A 160 -10.85 -8.51 3.13
N ARG A 161 -10.78 -8.48 1.79
CA ARG A 161 -9.97 -7.55 1.00
C ARG A 161 -10.22 -6.08 1.36
N ASN A 162 -11.42 -5.75 1.84
CA ASN A 162 -11.77 -4.40 2.27
C ASN A 162 -11.25 -4.03 3.67
N ARG A 163 -10.70 -4.96 4.43
CA ARG A 163 -10.12 -4.69 5.75
C ARG A 163 -8.78 -3.98 5.65
N PRO A 164 -8.39 -3.20 6.67
CA PRO A 164 -7.12 -2.48 6.68
C PRO A 164 -5.89 -3.40 6.58
N ASP A 165 -5.93 -4.58 7.18
CA ASP A 165 -4.86 -5.58 7.21
C ASP A 165 -4.65 -6.30 5.87
N ALA A 166 -5.63 -6.25 4.97
CA ALA A 166 -5.56 -6.83 3.62
C ALA A 166 -5.00 -5.86 2.55
N LYS A 167 -4.39 -4.76 2.96
CA LYS A 167 -3.84 -3.73 2.08
C LYS A 167 -2.48 -3.29 2.58
N VAL A 168 -1.53 -3.19 1.67
CA VAL A 168 -0.17 -2.69 1.95
C VAL A 168 0.05 -1.38 1.21
N LEU A 169 0.52 -0.36 1.92
CA LEU A 169 0.96 0.89 1.30
C LEU A 169 2.30 0.65 0.61
N LEU A 170 2.33 0.78 -0.71
CA LEU A 170 3.55 0.64 -1.51
C LEU A 170 4.27 1.96 -1.73
N SER A 171 3.53 3.04 -1.95
CA SER A 171 4.13 4.28 -2.43
C SER A 171 3.22 5.47 -2.22
N TYR A 172 3.81 6.66 -2.30
CA TYR A 172 3.09 7.92 -2.52
C TYR A 172 3.51 8.50 -3.87
N LEU A 173 2.57 8.61 -4.81
CA LEU A 173 2.83 9.17 -6.13
C LEU A 173 3.17 10.67 -6.02
N PRO A 174 4.27 11.11 -6.62
CA PRO A 174 4.68 12.50 -6.58
C PRO A 174 3.73 13.38 -7.38
N ARG A 175 3.50 14.61 -6.92
CA ARG A 175 2.62 15.57 -7.57
C ARG A 175 3.41 16.71 -8.20
N LEU A 176 3.22 16.89 -9.51
CA LEU A 176 3.74 18.06 -10.18
C LEU A 176 2.95 19.30 -9.71
N LYS A 177 3.64 20.28 -9.10
CA LYS A 177 3.04 21.51 -8.59
C LYS A 177 3.37 22.69 -9.51
N SER A 178 2.38 23.53 -9.80
CA SER A 178 2.57 24.82 -10.45
C SER A 178 1.78 25.87 -9.69
N SER A 179 2.38 27.01 -9.46
CA SER A 179 1.73 28.18 -8.82
C SER A 179 0.76 28.90 -9.78
N ASN A 180 0.93 28.74 -11.09
CA ASN A 180 0.17 29.46 -12.11
C ASN A 180 -0.89 28.54 -12.75
N THR A 181 -2.16 28.94 -12.67
CA THR A 181 -3.29 28.19 -13.24
C THR A 181 -3.20 28.05 -14.77
N SER A 182 -2.71 29.06 -15.48
CA SER A 182 -2.52 29.00 -16.93
C SER A 182 -1.45 27.96 -17.31
N LYS A 183 -0.35 27.91 -16.54
CA LYS A 183 0.71 26.90 -16.72
C LYS A 183 0.20 25.47 -16.47
N LYS A 184 -0.71 25.27 -15.49
CA LYS A 184 -1.31 23.95 -15.23
C LYS A 184 -2.09 23.39 -16.43
N ARG A 185 -2.61 24.25 -17.28
CA ARG A 185 -3.36 23.87 -18.50
C ARG A 185 -2.48 23.72 -19.74
N SER A 186 -1.20 24.07 -19.67
CA SER A 186 -0.30 23.97 -20.82
C SER A 186 -0.07 22.50 -21.22
N PRO A 187 0.03 22.19 -22.52
CA PRO A 187 0.31 20.82 -22.99
C PRO A 187 1.60 20.25 -22.39
N SER A 188 2.64 21.07 -22.26
CA SER A 188 3.92 20.67 -21.66
C SER A 188 3.79 20.26 -20.20
N PHE A 189 2.98 20.97 -19.41
CA PHE A 189 2.73 20.60 -18.02
C PHE A 189 1.92 19.30 -17.91
N GLN A 190 0.92 19.13 -18.77
CA GLN A 190 0.10 17.91 -18.78
C GLN A 190 0.95 16.69 -19.20
N SER A 191 1.78 16.85 -20.22
CA SER A 191 2.73 15.81 -20.66
C SER A 191 3.71 15.45 -19.55
N ALA A 192 4.31 16.45 -18.90
CA ALA A 192 5.22 16.21 -17.77
C ALA A 192 4.54 15.49 -16.59
N LYS A 193 3.28 15.87 -16.29
CA LYS A 193 2.46 15.19 -15.28
C LYS A 193 2.23 13.72 -15.65
N GLN A 194 1.87 13.44 -16.89
CA GLN A 194 1.64 12.08 -17.38
C GLN A 194 2.92 11.23 -17.31
N HIS A 195 4.05 11.77 -17.77
CA HIS A 195 5.34 11.09 -17.69
C HIS A 195 5.72 10.79 -16.24
N LEU A 196 5.53 11.73 -15.31
CA LEU A 196 5.82 11.53 -13.90
C LEU A 196 5.03 10.34 -13.32
N TYR A 197 3.73 10.25 -13.65
CA TYR A 197 2.87 9.15 -13.21
C TYR A 197 3.28 7.81 -13.83
N GLN A 198 3.50 7.78 -15.14
CA GLN A 198 3.89 6.56 -15.86
C GLN A 198 5.22 6.02 -15.34
N TYR A 199 6.19 6.91 -15.12
CA TYR A 199 7.50 6.50 -14.62
C TYR A 199 7.44 6.00 -13.17
N ALA A 200 6.60 6.61 -12.34
CA ALA A 200 6.37 6.13 -10.97
C ALA A 200 5.76 4.73 -10.96
N LEU A 201 4.74 4.48 -11.81
CA LEU A 201 4.12 3.16 -11.92
C LEU A 201 5.08 2.13 -12.50
N ASP A 202 5.90 2.51 -13.48
CA ASP A 202 6.92 1.63 -14.06
C ASP A 202 7.94 1.17 -13.00
N ILE A 203 8.44 2.09 -12.16
CA ILE A 203 9.33 1.72 -11.04
C ILE A 203 8.68 0.70 -10.10
N LEU A 204 7.39 0.87 -9.80
CA LEU A 204 6.67 -0.03 -8.91
C LEU A 204 6.41 -1.41 -9.52
N THR A 205 6.12 -1.48 -10.82
CA THR A 205 5.67 -2.72 -11.47
C THR A 205 6.75 -3.43 -12.28
N ARG A 206 7.83 -2.73 -12.67
CA ARG A 206 8.93 -3.31 -13.47
C ARG A 206 9.51 -4.59 -12.86
N PRO A 207 9.72 -4.69 -11.54
CA PRO A 207 10.22 -5.94 -10.94
C PRO A 207 9.35 -7.16 -11.23
N LEU A 208 8.04 -6.97 -11.50
CA LEU A 208 7.15 -8.09 -11.85
C LEU A 208 7.43 -8.64 -13.24
N LEU A 209 7.95 -7.81 -14.16
CA LEU A 209 8.24 -8.24 -15.53
C LEU A 209 9.39 -9.27 -15.57
N ASP A 210 10.31 -9.21 -14.62
CA ASP A 210 11.42 -10.16 -14.53
C ASP A 210 10.93 -11.58 -14.27
N TYR A 211 9.74 -11.71 -13.69
CA TYR A 211 9.14 -12.99 -13.29
C TYR A 211 7.93 -13.40 -14.14
N GLN A 212 7.59 -12.62 -15.17
CA GLN A 212 6.38 -12.88 -15.98
C GLN A 212 6.36 -14.23 -16.69
N HIS A 213 7.53 -14.83 -16.95
CA HIS A 213 7.65 -16.11 -17.66
C HIS A 213 8.07 -17.27 -16.78
N CYS A 214 8.77 -17.01 -15.68
CA CYS A 214 9.32 -18.06 -14.81
C CYS A 214 8.58 -18.18 -13.48
N GLY A 215 7.75 -17.19 -13.13
CA GLY A 215 7.19 -17.09 -11.79
C GLY A 215 8.25 -16.74 -10.75
N PHE A 216 7.89 -16.74 -9.49
CA PHE A 216 8.82 -16.56 -8.37
C PHE A 216 8.46 -17.52 -7.24
N ASP A 217 9.49 -17.99 -6.54
CA ASP A 217 9.31 -18.83 -5.37
C ASP A 217 9.11 -17.94 -4.13
N LEU A 218 7.97 -18.06 -3.51
CA LEU A 218 7.70 -17.42 -2.24
C LEU A 218 7.87 -18.44 -1.11
N GLN A 219 8.99 -18.34 -0.41
CA GLN A 219 9.19 -19.11 0.83
C GLN A 219 8.60 -18.32 1.99
N THR A 220 7.58 -18.87 2.61
CA THR A 220 7.05 -18.40 3.89
C THR A 220 7.19 -19.54 4.89
N ASP A 221 7.39 -19.23 6.16
CA ASP A 221 7.58 -20.21 7.22
C ASP A 221 6.40 -21.20 7.34
N ASN A 222 5.26 -20.88 6.72
CA ASN A 222 4.01 -21.65 6.81
C ASN A 222 3.49 -22.18 5.46
N VAL A 223 3.97 -21.71 4.32
CA VAL A 223 3.47 -22.11 2.99
C VAL A 223 4.58 -21.96 1.96
N SER A 224 4.85 -23.02 1.21
CA SER A 224 5.60 -22.96 -0.06
C SER A 224 4.59 -22.72 -1.18
N LEU A 225 4.62 -21.54 -1.77
CA LEU A 225 3.79 -21.13 -2.91
C LEU A 225 4.64 -21.01 -4.16
#